data_bb3a715c433fddb2e3862d732b6f92e4
#
_entry.id   bb3a715c433fddb2e3862d732b6f92e4
#
_cell.length_a   1.000
_cell.length_b   1.000
_cell.length_c   1.000
_cell.angle_alpha   90.00
_cell.angle_beta   90.00
_cell.angle_gamma   90.00
#
_symmetry.space_group_name_H-M   'P 1'
#
loop_
_entity.id
_entity.type
_entity.pdbx_description
1 polymer ?
#
loop_
_entity_poly.entity_id
_entity_poly.type
_entity_poly.pdbx_seq_one_letter_code
_entity_poly.pdbx_strand_id
1 'polypeptide(L)'
;IHGLTRVRGLTQDDAHIFTTQEKMKEELTTTLQFVLSLLRDYGLDDFYLELSTKDPEKYVGDDEVWEIATNTLREVAEETGLELVPDPAGAAFYGPKISVQARDAIGRTWQMSTVQLDFNLPERFELEYTAPDGSRQRPV
;
A
#
# COMPACT_ATOMS: atom_id res chain seq x y z
N ILE A 1 11.72 -8.69 -19.36
CA ILE A 1 11.13 -9.87 -20.03
C ILE A 1 11.84 -11.12 -19.52
N HIS A 2 11.06 -12.05 -18.99
CA HIS A 2 11.58 -13.33 -18.48
C HIS A 2 10.98 -14.52 -19.25
N GLY A 3 11.12 -14.49 -20.58
CA GLY A 3 10.63 -15.55 -21.44
C GLY A 3 9.13 -15.82 -21.24
N LEU A 4 8.77 -17.03 -20.85
CA LEU A 4 7.39 -17.45 -20.62
C LEU A 4 6.84 -17.15 -19.21
N THR A 5 7.69 -16.69 -18.30
CA THR A 5 7.28 -16.46 -16.89
C THR A 5 6.72 -15.08 -16.62
N ARG A 6 6.90 -14.14 -17.54
CA ARG A 6 6.39 -12.76 -17.43
C ARG A 6 5.72 -12.34 -18.72
N VAL A 7 4.59 -11.64 -18.60
CA VAL A 7 3.89 -11.04 -19.73
C VAL A 7 4.73 -9.97 -20.41
N ARG A 8 4.52 -9.75 -21.70
CA ARG A 8 5.24 -8.72 -22.49
C ARG A 8 4.65 -7.32 -22.32
N GLY A 9 3.41 -7.24 -21.88
CA GLY A 9 2.71 -6.00 -21.63
C GLY A 9 1.61 -6.21 -20.61
N LEU A 10 1.31 -5.14 -19.87
CA LEU A 10 0.23 -5.08 -18.89
C LEU A 10 -0.30 -3.65 -18.82
N THR A 11 -1.51 -3.49 -18.30
CA THR A 11 -2.10 -2.19 -17.98
C THR A 11 -2.38 -2.14 -16.49
N GLN A 12 -2.05 -1.03 -15.87
CA GLN A 12 -2.33 -0.76 -14.47
C GLN A 12 -3.12 0.54 -14.36
N ASP A 13 -4.08 0.57 -13.44
CA ASP A 13 -4.62 1.80 -12.89
C ASP A 13 -3.74 2.19 -11.71
N ASP A 14 -2.86 3.14 -11.94
CA ASP A 14 -1.88 3.57 -10.96
C ASP A 14 -2.10 5.03 -10.57
N ALA A 15 -2.04 5.33 -9.29
CA ALA A 15 -2.32 6.66 -8.77
C ALA A 15 -1.37 7.01 -7.63
N HIS A 16 -1.04 8.30 -7.53
CA HIS A 16 -0.27 8.86 -6.43
C HIS A 16 -1.16 9.81 -5.64
N ILE A 17 -1.35 9.52 -4.36
CA ILE A 17 -2.14 10.31 -3.44
C ILE A 17 -1.19 11.02 -2.50
N PHE A 18 -1.27 12.36 -2.48
CA PHE A 18 -0.48 13.19 -1.57
C PHE A 18 -1.36 13.60 -0.39
N THR A 19 -0.90 13.33 0.81
CA THR A 19 -1.65 13.64 2.02
C THR A 19 -0.73 14.13 3.14
N THR A 20 -1.33 14.58 4.22
CA THR A 20 -0.58 14.90 5.45
C THR A 20 -0.44 13.66 6.32
N GLN A 21 0.57 13.65 7.19
CA GLN A 21 0.77 12.53 8.12
C GLN A 21 -0.46 12.30 9.02
N GLU A 22 -1.16 13.38 9.41
CA GLU A 22 -2.38 13.31 10.23
C GLU A 22 -3.55 12.63 9.51
N LYS A 23 -3.67 12.84 8.19
CA LYS A 23 -4.75 12.31 7.36
C LYS A 23 -4.42 10.97 6.70
N MET A 24 -3.20 10.51 6.85
CA MET A 24 -2.70 9.29 6.20
C MET A 24 -3.60 8.08 6.44
N LYS A 25 -4.03 7.85 7.69
CA LYS A 25 -4.91 6.73 8.03
C LYS A 25 -6.27 6.83 7.33
N GLU A 26 -6.86 8.02 7.31
CA GLU A 26 -8.16 8.28 6.66
C GLU A 26 -8.07 8.01 5.14
N GLU A 27 -7.03 8.51 4.49
CA GLU A 27 -6.79 8.29 3.06
C GLU A 27 -6.56 6.82 2.72
N LEU A 28 -5.77 6.12 3.52
CA LEU A 28 -5.54 4.69 3.35
C LEU A 28 -6.83 3.88 3.51
N THR A 29 -7.65 4.20 4.51
CA THR A 29 -8.94 3.55 4.74
C THR A 29 -9.88 3.76 3.55
N THR A 30 -10.00 5.00 3.09
CA THR A 30 -10.84 5.37 1.94
C THR A 30 -10.37 4.66 0.67
N THR A 31 -9.06 4.66 0.42
CA THR A 31 -8.46 4.01 -0.75
C THR A 31 -8.69 2.50 -0.74
N LEU A 32 -8.46 1.85 0.40
CA LEU A 32 -8.67 0.40 0.52
C LEU A 32 -10.15 0.02 0.36
N GLN A 33 -11.06 0.78 0.94
CA GLN A 33 -12.51 0.59 0.76
C GLN A 33 -12.92 0.75 -0.70
N PHE A 34 -12.38 1.75 -1.39
CA PHE A 34 -12.64 1.96 -2.81
C PHE A 34 -12.16 0.76 -3.64
N VAL A 35 -10.94 0.30 -3.42
CA VAL A 35 -10.37 -0.88 -4.11
C VAL A 35 -11.26 -2.10 -3.91
N LEU A 36 -11.65 -2.41 -2.68
CA LEU A 36 -12.49 -3.57 -2.37
C LEU A 36 -13.88 -3.46 -3.00
N SER A 37 -14.47 -2.25 -3.01
CA SER A 37 -15.76 -1.99 -3.67
C SER A 37 -15.66 -2.20 -5.18
N LEU A 38 -14.64 -1.64 -5.81
CA LEU A 38 -14.41 -1.78 -7.25
C LEU A 38 -14.23 -3.24 -7.66
N LEU A 39 -13.46 -4.02 -6.91
CA LEU A 39 -13.26 -5.43 -7.21
C LEU A 39 -14.54 -6.25 -7.05
N ARG A 40 -15.41 -5.91 -6.09
CA ARG A 40 -16.74 -6.53 -5.95
C ARG A 40 -17.64 -6.23 -7.14
N ASP A 41 -17.57 -5.02 -7.69
CA ASP A 41 -18.32 -4.64 -8.91
C ASP A 41 -17.90 -5.49 -10.13
N TYR A 42 -16.67 -5.99 -10.14
CA TYR A 42 -16.19 -6.98 -11.11
C TYR A 42 -16.54 -8.45 -10.76
N GLY A 43 -17.27 -8.66 -9.67
CA GLY A 43 -17.67 -10.00 -9.24
C GLY A 43 -16.63 -10.77 -8.45
N LEU A 44 -15.59 -10.09 -7.95
CA LEU A 44 -14.59 -10.66 -7.05
C LEU A 44 -14.97 -10.31 -5.62
N ASP A 45 -15.23 -11.28 -4.78
CA ASP A 45 -15.68 -11.10 -3.40
C ASP A 45 -14.92 -11.95 -2.37
N ASP A 46 -14.10 -12.90 -2.82
CA ASP A 46 -13.24 -13.72 -1.95
C ASP A 46 -11.83 -13.11 -1.88
N PHE A 47 -11.61 -12.28 -0.86
CA PHE A 47 -10.36 -11.56 -0.62
C PHE A 47 -9.67 -11.97 0.66
N TYR A 48 -8.36 -11.83 0.66
CA TYR A 48 -7.56 -11.63 1.86
C TYR A 48 -6.52 -10.53 1.62
N LEU A 49 -5.97 -10.00 2.69
CA LEU A 49 -4.95 -8.96 2.65
C LEU A 49 -3.60 -9.52 3.04
N GLU A 50 -2.55 -9.08 2.38
CA GLU A 50 -1.18 -9.32 2.82
C GLU A 50 -0.55 -8.01 3.28
N LEU A 51 0.02 -8.02 4.48
CA LEU A 51 0.82 -6.92 5.01
C LEU A 51 2.30 -7.23 4.83
N SER A 52 2.91 -6.61 3.84
CA SER A 52 4.34 -6.74 3.59
C SER A 52 5.12 -5.74 4.44
N THR A 53 6.06 -6.27 5.22
CA THR A 53 6.86 -5.50 6.15
C THR A 53 8.31 -5.39 5.72
N LYS A 54 9.08 -4.55 6.42
CA LYS A 54 10.46 -4.21 6.14
C LYS A 54 11.36 -5.44 6.01
N ASP A 55 12.20 -5.46 4.97
CA ASP A 55 13.36 -6.34 4.89
C ASP A 55 14.51 -5.69 5.68
N PRO A 56 14.97 -6.30 6.77
CA PRO A 56 16.01 -5.71 7.64
C PRO A 56 17.36 -5.52 6.95
N GLU A 57 17.61 -6.22 5.85
CA GLU A 57 18.87 -6.11 5.11
C GLU A 57 18.80 -5.13 3.93
N LYS A 58 17.57 -4.69 3.56
CA LYS A 58 17.37 -3.94 2.32
C LYS A 58 16.25 -2.92 2.42
N TYR A 59 16.50 -1.83 3.14
CA TYR A 59 15.54 -0.73 3.29
C TYR A 59 16.22 0.63 3.35
N VAL A 60 15.44 1.69 3.17
CA VAL A 60 15.84 3.09 3.36
C VAL A 60 14.88 3.78 4.32
N GLY A 61 15.34 4.85 4.95
CA GLY A 61 14.58 5.62 5.93
C GLY A 61 14.76 5.13 7.36
N ASP A 62 14.16 5.85 8.30
CA ASP A 62 14.29 5.61 9.73
C ASP A 62 13.37 4.49 10.21
N ASP A 63 13.84 3.71 11.18
CA ASP A 63 13.08 2.60 11.77
C ASP A 63 11.75 3.06 12.39
N GLU A 64 11.74 4.23 13.03
CA GLU A 64 10.54 4.82 13.62
C GLU A 64 9.47 5.11 12.56
N VAL A 65 9.87 5.64 11.42
CA VAL A 65 8.96 5.90 10.28
C VAL A 65 8.38 4.60 9.74
N TRP A 66 9.20 3.56 9.61
CA TRP A 66 8.76 2.24 9.20
C TRP A 66 7.77 1.61 10.18
N GLU A 67 7.99 1.79 11.47
CA GLU A 67 7.10 1.28 12.51
C GLU A 67 5.73 1.99 12.46
N ILE A 68 5.72 3.31 12.38
CA ILE A 68 4.49 4.11 12.24
C ILE A 68 3.73 3.69 10.98
N ALA A 69 4.40 3.63 9.84
CA ALA A 69 3.79 3.25 8.58
C ALA A 69 3.20 1.84 8.61
N THR A 70 3.96 0.87 9.13
CA THR A 70 3.51 -0.53 9.23
C THR A 70 2.32 -0.67 10.18
N ASN A 71 2.34 0.01 11.33
CA ASN A 71 1.24 -0.04 12.28
C ASN A 71 -0.03 0.62 11.71
N THR A 72 0.11 1.75 11.02
CA THR A 72 -1.03 2.40 10.37
C THR A 72 -1.67 1.50 9.31
N LEU A 73 -0.87 0.86 8.46
CA LEU A 73 -1.38 -0.10 7.46
C LEU A 73 -2.05 -1.31 8.13
N ARG A 74 -1.47 -1.83 9.22
CA ARG A 74 -2.07 -2.94 9.97
C ARG A 74 -3.45 -2.57 10.53
N GLU A 75 -3.58 -1.42 11.17
CA GLU A 75 -4.86 -0.94 11.70
C GLU A 75 -5.91 -0.80 10.60
N VAL A 76 -5.55 -0.18 9.47
CA VAL A 76 -6.45 -0.02 8.32
C VAL A 76 -6.90 -1.37 7.76
N ALA A 77 -5.97 -2.34 7.66
CA ALA A 77 -6.29 -3.68 7.19
C ALA A 77 -7.22 -4.44 8.16
N GLU A 78 -6.96 -4.37 9.46
CA GLU A 78 -7.77 -5.01 10.50
C GLU A 78 -9.20 -4.45 10.55
N GLU A 79 -9.38 -3.15 10.32
CA GLU A 79 -10.69 -2.50 10.26
C GLU A 79 -11.58 -3.02 9.12
N THR A 80 -11.01 -3.65 8.09
CA THR A 80 -11.81 -4.28 7.01
C THR A 80 -12.51 -5.57 7.44
N GLY A 81 -12.05 -6.21 8.50
CA GLY A 81 -12.52 -7.53 8.95
C GLY A 81 -12.09 -8.70 8.05
N LEU A 82 -11.26 -8.45 7.03
CA LEU A 82 -10.72 -9.49 6.16
C LEU A 82 -9.54 -10.20 6.84
N GLU A 83 -9.27 -11.44 6.39
CA GLU A 83 -8.07 -12.17 6.80
C GLU A 83 -6.82 -11.36 6.46
N LEU A 84 -5.94 -11.15 7.43
CA LEU A 84 -4.67 -10.45 7.26
C LEU A 84 -3.51 -11.43 7.40
N VAL A 85 -2.80 -11.64 6.31
CA VAL A 85 -1.64 -12.54 6.24
C VAL A 85 -0.36 -11.71 6.33
N PRO A 86 0.57 -12.03 7.24
CA PRO A 86 1.86 -11.36 7.28
C PRO A 86 2.76 -11.83 6.14
N ASP A 87 3.44 -10.87 5.52
CA ASP A 87 4.47 -11.09 4.49
C ASP A 87 5.78 -10.41 4.95
N PRO A 88 6.55 -11.06 5.85
CA PRO A 88 7.78 -10.50 6.37
C PRO A 88 8.83 -10.35 5.27
N ALA A 89 9.52 -9.20 5.26
CA ALA A 89 10.50 -8.82 4.25
C ALA A 89 9.97 -8.69 2.81
N GLY A 90 8.66 -8.74 2.60
CA GLY A 90 8.04 -8.60 1.28
C GLY A 90 7.78 -7.17 0.83
N ALA A 91 8.05 -6.18 1.68
CA ALA A 91 7.87 -4.78 1.33
C ALA A 91 8.89 -4.30 0.29
N ALA A 92 8.54 -3.22 -0.42
CA ALA A 92 9.53 -2.49 -1.19
C ALA A 92 10.56 -1.84 -0.23
N PHE A 93 11.75 -1.55 -0.74
CA PHE A 93 12.83 -0.98 0.08
C PHE A 93 12.47 0.39 0.70
N TYR A 94 11.48 1.08 0.17
CA TYR A 94 11.08 2.44 0.56
C TYR A 94 9.80 2.53 1.39
N GLY A 95 9.06 1.43 1.57
CA GLY A 95 7.86 1.47 2.40
C GLY A 95 7.08 0.16 2.48
N PRO A 96 6.30 -0.01 3.55
CA PRO A 96 5.41 -1.15 3.72
C PRO A 96 4.19 -1.05 2.80
N LYS A 97 3.54 -2.17 2.55
CA LYS A 97 2.37 -2.22 1.68
C LYS A 97 1.31 -3.21 2.16
N ILE A 98 0.06 -2.95 1.77
CA ILE A 98 -1.03 -3.92 1.76
C ILE A 98 -1.23 -4.38 0.33
N SER A 99 -1.23 -5.69 0.10
CA SER A 99 -1.64 -6.30 -1.17
C SER A 99 -3.03 -6.91 -1.00
N VAL A 100 -3.93 -6.60 -1.93
CA VAL A 100 -5.26 -7.24 -1.99
C VAL A 100 -5.15 -8.46 -2.88
N GLN A 101 -5.36 -9.63 -2.28
CA GLN A 101 -5.33 -10.92 -2.94
C GLN A 101 -6.77 -11.41 -3.15
N ALA A 102 -7.11 -11.80 -4.37
CA ALA A 102 -8.42 -12.37 -4.70
C ALA A 102 -8.28 -13.83 -5.12
N ARG A 103 -9.23 -14.67 -4.70
CA ARG A 103 -9.31 -16.05 -5.15
C ARG A 103 -10.28 -16.16 -6.31
N ASP A 104 -9.87 -16.86 -7.36
CA ASP A 104 -10.74 -17.12 -8.49
C ASP A 104 -11.63 -18.37 -8.25
N ALA A 105 -12.56 -18.62 -9.16
CA ALA A 105 -13.52 -19.72 -9.05
C ALA A 105 -12.90 -21.14 -8.98
N ILE A 106 -11.63 -21.29 -9.34
CA ILE A 106 -10.88 -22.55 -9.25
C ILE A 106 -9.83 -22.54 -8.14
N GLY A 107 -9.90 -21.55 -7.24
CA GLY A 107 -9.05 -21.48 -6.04
C GLY A 107 -7.65 -20.92 -6.25
N ARG A 108 -7.35 -20.35 -7.42
CA ARG A 108 -6.06 -19.67 -7.62
C ARG A 108 -6.11 -18.26 -7.04
N THR A 109 -4.99 -17.84 -6.47
CA THR A 109 -4.83 -16.50 -5.90
C THR A 109 -4.16 -15.55 -6.89
N TRP A 110 -4.69 -14.33 -6.96
CA TRP A 110 -4.19 -13.26 -7.80
C TRP A 110 -4.03 -11.98 -6.99
N GLN A 111 -2.87 -11.34 -7.10
CA GLN A 111 -2.70 -10.00 -6.55
C GLN A 111 -3.39 -9.00 -7.47
N MET A 112 -4.41 -8.32 -6.93
CA MET A 112 -5.26 -7.41 -7.70
C MET A 112 -4.87 -5.96 -7.53
N SER A 113 -4.56 -5.55 -6.31
CA SER A 113 -4.22 -4.17 -5.99
C SER A 113 -3.14 -4.12 -4.90
N THR A 114 -2.45 -2.99 -4.87
CA THR A 114 -1.48 -2.67 -3.82
C THR A 114 -1.74 -1.26 -3.31
N VAL A 115 -1.78 -1.09 -2.00
CA VAL A 115 -1.77 0.21 -1.32
C VAL A 115 -0.46 0.33 -0.56
N GLN A 116 0.35 1.32 -0.89
CA GLN A 116 1.71 1.46 -0.39
C GLN A 116 1.95 2.85 0.19
N LEU A 117 2.63 2.88 1.33
CA LEU A 117 3.14 4.12 1.92
C LEU A 117 4.56 4.41 1.45
N ASP A 118 4.81 5.66 1.12
CA ASP A 118 6.12 6.15 0.70
C ASP A 118 6.44 7.47 1.40
N PHE A 119 7.39 7.43 2.32
CA PHE A 119 7.97 8.61 2.97
C PHE A 119 9.28 9.05 2.32
N ASN A 120 9.89 8.20 1.50
CA ASN A 120 11.23 8.39 0.95
C ASN A 120 11.22 9.32 -0.27
N LEU A 121 10.31 9.12 -1.22
CA LEU A 121 10.26 9.97 -2.42
C LEU A 121 9.90 11.42 -2.12
N PRO A 122 8.94 11.74 -1.23
CA PRO A 122 8.72 13.12 -0.82
C PRO A 122 9.97 13.79 -0.26
N GLU A 123 10.79 13.07 0.50
CA GLU A 123 12.06 13.57 1.00
C GLU A 123 13.10 13.77 -0.12
N ARG A 124 13.28 12.79 -0.97
CA ARG A 124 14.27 12.83 -2.08
C ARG A 124 13.97 13.90 -3.11
N PHE A 125 12.69 14.18 -3.35
CA PHE A 125 12.26 15.25 -4.25
C PHE A 125 12.07 16.61 -3.55
N GLU A 126 12.36 16.67 -2.25
CA GLU A 126 12.20 17.89 -1.45
C GLU A 126 10.79 18.48 -1.57
N LEU A 127 9.77 17.58 -1.63
CA LEU A 127 8.38 18.01 -1.75
C LEU A 127 7.94 18.75 -0.51
N GLU A 128 7.23 19.84 -0.71
CA GLU A 128 6.67 20.66 0.36
C GLU A 128 5.26 21.14 -0.01
N TYR A 129 4.43 21.29 1.00
CA TYR A 129 3.17 22.01 0.89
C TYR A 129 3.08 23.08 1.96
N THR A 130 2.20 24.08 1.76
CA THR A 130 1.94 25.10 2.77
C THR A 130 0.78 24.64 3.64
N ALA A 131 1.04 24.41 4.92
CA ALA A 131 0.02 24.06 5.90
C ALA A 131 -0.90 25.26 6.22
N PRO A 132 -2.07 25.03 6.85
CA PRO A 132 -3.02 26.12 7.19
C PRO A 132 -2.43 27.22 8.07
N ASP A 133 -1.43 26.91 8.89
CA ASP A 133 -0.70 27.85 9.73
C ASP A 133 0.38 28.66 8.98
N GLY A 134 0.54 28.40 7.68
CA GLY A 134 1.55 29.02 6.81
C GLY A 134 2.93 28.37 6.86
N SER A 135 3.14 27.34 7.66
CA SER A 135 4.40 26.58 7.69
C SER A 135 4.59 25.71 6.45
N ARG A 136 5.86 25.43 6.12
CA ARG A 136 6.22 24.47 5.08
C ARG A 136 6.33 23.09 5.70
N GLN A 137 5.60 22.14 5.15
CA GLN A 137 5.58 20.75 5.63
C GLN A 137 5.77 19.78 4.48
N ARG A 138 6.25 18.58 4.81
CA ARG A 138 6.46 17.51 3.82
C ARG A 138 5.22 16.61 3.76
N PRO A 139 4.71 16.30 2.55
CA PRO A 139 3.61 15.34 2.39
C PRO A 139 4.10 13.89 2.55
N VAL A 140 3.14 13.03 2.69
CA VAL A 140 3.29 11.57 2.56
C VAL A 140 2.73 11.15 1.22
#